data_cdc33dbc462776d16b69cc9089ca7481
#
_entry.id   cdc33dbc462776d16b69cc9089ca7481
#
_cell.length_a   1.000
_cell.length_b   1.000
_cell.length_c   1.000
_cell.angle_alpha   90.00
_cell.angle_beta   90.00
_cell.angle_gamma   90.00
#
_symmetry.space_group_name_H-M   'P 1'
#
loop_
_entity.id
_entity.type
_entity.pdbx_description
1 polymer ?
#
loop_
_entity_poly.entity_id
_entity_poly.type
_entity_poly.pdbx_seq_one_letter_code
_entity_poly.pdbx_strand_id
1 'polypeptide(L)'
;SLFKESRGNYYFVGEVFAVSEGLIPNSQRDYFNENETRVLFEDLLREYFFDVLHKLYYEANRVKNDYKRQEEYLAKVAEYKKKEKEQGFINEEERQKLQFDIDKAKKTAEEARKRLDKLDTGDTNSPMSEVRKSIGQKYSADKLKKEAERAEITIEDDKKKTFVTSGMSKLSRS
;
A
#
# COMPACT_ATOMS: atom_id res chain seq x y z
N SER A 1 -4.27 -21.33 -12.71
CA SER A 1 -3.60 -20.60 -11.62
C SER A 1 -4.62 -19.82 -10.83
N LEU A 2 -4.58 -19.87 -9.51
CA LEU A 2 -5.47 -19.15 -8.61
C LEU A 2 -5.20 -17.61 -8.63
N PHE A 3 -3.96 -17.25 -8.86
CA PHE A 3 -3.51 -15.86 -8.94
C PHE A 3 -3.14 -15.48 -10.38
N LYS A 4 -3.48 -14.25 -10.80
CA LYS A 4 -3.05 -13.71 -12.10
C LYS A 4 -1.52 -13.71 -12.24
N GLU A 5 -0.84 -13.46 -11.13
CA GLU A 5 0.61 -13.46 -11.04
C GLU A 5 1.09 -14.74 -10.37
N SER A 6 1.98 -15.48 -11.01
CA SER A 6 2.57 -16.71 -10.46
C SER A 6 3.21 -16.52 -9.07
N ARG A 7 3.69 -15.31 -8.77
CA ARG A 7 4.24 -14.92 -7.46
C ARG A 7 3.25 -15.11 -6.30
N GLY A 8 1.95 -14.98 -6.55
CA GLY A 8 0.93 -15.18 -5.52
C GLY A 8 0.97 -16.57 -4.88
N ASN A 9 1.36 -17.59 -5.66
CA ASN A 9 1.44 -18.96 -5.19
C ASN A 9 2.56 -19.20 -4.16
N TYR A 10 3.57 -18.33 -4.07
CA TYR A 10 4.71 -18.50 -3.15
C TYR A 10 4.52 -17.79 -1.80
N TYR A 11 3.42 -17.07 -1.61
CA TYR A 11 3.17 -16.36 -0.37
C TYR A 11 2.49 -17.19 0.70
N PHE A 12 1.91 -18.33 0.32
CA PHE A 12 1.18 -19.18 1.23
C PHE A 12 1.85 -20.55 1.29
N VAL A 13 2.15 -20.98 2.50
CA VAL A 13 2.64 -22.31 2.82
C VAL A 13 1.76 -22.85 3.94
N GLY A 14 1.25 -24.05 3.79
CA GLY A 14 0.37 -24.66 4.76
C GLY A 14 0.17 -26.14 4.48
N GLU A 15 -0.51 -26.80 5.40
CA GLU A 15 -0.87 -28.21 5.33
C GLU A 15 -2.39 -28.33 5.40
N VAL A 16 -2.93 -29.26 4.66
CA VAL A 16 -4.36 -29.60 4.69
C VAL A 16 -4.53 -31.03 5.18
N PHE A 17 -5.18 -31.17 6.32
CA PHE A 17 -5.51 -32.47 6.89
C PHE A 17 -6.93 -32.85 6.50
N ALA A 18 -7.05 -33.79 5.57
CA ALA A 18 -8.34 -34.32 5.15
C ALA A 18 -8.65 -35.61 5.91
N VAL A 19 -9.78 -35.62 6.66
CA VAL A 19 -10.23 -36.76 7.43
C VAL A 19 -11.60 -37.18 6.90
N SER A 20 -11.62 -38.16 6.00
CA SER A 20 -12.86 -38.78 5.47
C SER A 20 -12.59 -40.18 4.97
N GLU A 21 -13.46 -41.13 5.31
CA GLU A 21 -13.39 -42.50 4.81
C GLU A 21 -13.53 -42.58 3.29
N GLY A 22 -14.18 -41.60 2.66
CA GLY A 22 -14.36 -41.53 1.22
C GLY A 22 -13.13 -41.03 0.45
N LEU A 23 -12.12 -40.46 1.13
CA LEU A 23 -10.87 -40.03 0.50
C LEU A 23 -9.88 -41.21 0.46
N ILE A 24 -10.05 -42.08 -0.53
CA ILE A 24 -9.27 -43.27 -0.71
C ILE A 24 -7.99 -42.96 -1.50
N PRO A 25 -6.78 -43.14 -0.93
CA PRO A 25 -5.53 -42.92 -1.66
C PRO A 25 -5.46 -43.79 -2.94
N ASN A 26 -4.90 -43.21 -4.00
CA ASN A 26 -4.64 -43.97 -5.22
C ASN A 26 -3.48 -44.97 -5.01
N SER A 27 -3.22 -45.82 -6.00
CA SER A 27 -2.18 -46.84 -5.93
C SER A 27 -0.76 -46.30 -5.76
N GLN A 28 -0.50 -45.05 -6.22
CA GLN A 28 0.79 -44.36 -6.09
C GLN A 28 0.93 -43.63 -4.76
N ARG A 29 -0.17 -43.45 -4.02
CA ARG A 29 -0.26 -42.74 -2.75
C ARG A 29 0.20 -41.26 -2.81
N ASP A 30 0.17 -40.66 -3.97
CA ASP A 30 0.47 -39.25 -4.19
C ASP A 30 -0.80 -38.41 -4.22
N TYR A 31 -1.98 -39.02 -4.39
CA TYR A 31 -3.27 -38.38 -4.36
C TYR A 31 -4.42 -39.36 -4.05
N PHE A 32 -5.68 -38.94 -4.26
CA PHE A 32 -6.89 -39.72 -4.02
C PHE A 32 -7.48 -40.26 -5.32
N ASN A 33 -8.15 -41.44 -5.25
CA ASN A 33 -8.93 -41.98 -6.33
C ASN A 33 -10.07 -41.05 -6.74
N GLU A 34 -10.46 -41.12 -8.01
CA GLU A 34 -11.62 -40.40 -8.52
C GLU A 34 -12.92 -40.92 -7.90
N ASN A 35 -13.61 -40.07 -7.11
CA ASN A 35 -14.94 -40.31 -6.55
C ASN A 35 -15.57 -38.96 -6.16
N GLU A 36 -16.86 -38.99 -5.80
CA GLU A 36 -17.62 -37.81 -5.43
C GLU A 36 -17.02 -37.09 -4.22
N THR A 37 -16.48 -37.82 -3.25
CA THR A 37 -15.84 -37.24 -2.05
C THR A 37 -14.59 -36.44 -2.39
N ARG A 38 -13.78 -36.92 -3.33
CA ARG A 38 -12.62 -36.17 -3.82
C ARG A 38 -13.04 -34.88 -4.54
N VAL A 39 -14.04 -34.96 -5.42
CA VAL A 39 -14.53 -33.78 -6.14
C VAL A 39 -15.02 -32.72 -5.15
N LEU A 40 -15.84 -33.12 -4.17
CA LEU A 40 -16.29 -32.21 -3.12
C LEU A 40 -15.14 -31.59 -2.31
N PHE A 41 -14.13 -32.38 -1.96
CA PHE A 41 -12.94 -31.93 -1.26
C PHE A 41 -12.16 -30.89 -2.07
N GLU A 42 -11.94 -31.15 -3.36
CA GLU A 42 -11.26 -30.20 -4.26
C GLU A 42 -12.06 -28.90 -4.43
N ASP A 43 -13.35 -28.97 -4.52
CA ASP A 43 -14.22 -27.78 -4.65
C ASP A 43 -14.20 -26.93 -3.38
N LEU A 44 -14.29 -27.56 -2.19
CA LEU A 44 -14.17 -26.86 -0.91
C LEU A 44 -12.79 -26.19 -0.72
N LEU A 45 -11.71 -26.87 -1.12
CA LEU A 45 -10.37 -26.28 -1.10
C LEU A 45 -10.27 -25.09 -2.06
N ARG A 46 -10.82 -25.22 -3.27
CA ARG A 46 -10.80 -24.15 -4.27
C ARG A 46 -11.57 -22.92 -3.77
N GLU A 47 -12.73 -23.14 -3.17
CA GLU A 47 -13.54 -22.08 -2.56
C GLU A 47 -12.77 -21.39 -1.43
N TYR A 48 -12.17 -22.15 -0.50
CA TYR A 48 -11.37 -21.59 0.58
C TYR A 48 -10.18 -20.78 0.06
N PHE A 49 -9.43 -21.30 -0.90
CA PHE A 49 -8.29 -20.60 -1.47
C PHE A 49 -8.72 -19.31 -2.17
N PHE A 50 -9.85 -19.32 -2.86
CA PHE A 50 -10.35 -18.15 -3.55
C PHE A 50 -10.91 -17.12 -2.59
N ASP A 51 -11.73 -17.53 -1.64
CA ASP A 51 -12.41 -16.61 -0.74
C ASP A 51 -11.53 -16.07 0.39
N VAL A 52 -10.57 -16.83 0.84
CA VAL A 52 -9.69 -16.45 1.94
C VAL A 52 -8.32 -15.99 1.43
N LEU A 53 -7.54 -16.89 0.83
CA LEU A 53 -6.14 -16.60 0.50
C LEU A 53 -5.99 -15.59 -0.64
N HIS A 54 -6.81 -15.69 -1.66
CA HIS A 54 -6.78 -14.74 -2.77
C HIS A 54 -7.18 -13.31 -2.29
N LYS A 55 -8.24 -13.19 -1.50
CA LYS A 55 -8.65 -11.90 -0.93
C LYS A 55 -7.57 -11.32 -0.02
N LEU A 56 -6.98 -12.15 0.84
CA LEU A 56 -5.88 -11.77 1.73
C LEU A 56 -4.67 -11.23 0.95
N TYR A 57 -4.27 -11.92 -0.11
CA TYR A 57 -3.15 -11.49 -0.96
C TYR A 57 -3.38 -10.12 -1.60
N TYR A 58 -4.54 -9.90 -2.20
CA TYR A 58 -4.83 -8.63 -2.87
C TYR A 58 -5.02 -7.49 -1.88
N GLU A 59 -5.60 -7.74 -0.72
CA GLU A 59 -5.71 -6.73 0.33
C GLU A 59 -4.34 -6.36 0.91
N ALA A 60 -3.48 -7.32 1.18
CA ALA A 60 -2.11 -7.09 1.59
C ALA A 60 -1.33 -6.23 0.57
N ASN A 61 -1.51 -6.49 -0.72
CA ASN A 61 -0.90 -5.67 -1.78
C ASN A 61 -1.47 -4.24 -1.82
N ARG A 62 -2.76 -4.05 -1.55
CA ARG A 62 -3.35 -2.69 -1.43
C ARG A 62 -2.72 -1.92 -0.29
N VAL A 63 -2.66 -2.51 0.91
CA VAL A 63 -2.04 -1.91 2.09
C VAL A 63 -0.58 -1.53 1.82
N LYS A 64 0.19 -2.45 1.23
CA LYS A 64 1.57 -2.18 0.84
C LYS A 64 1.69 -1.01 -0.15
N ASN A 65 0.81 -0.94 -1.14
CA ASN A 65 0.82 0.15 -2.12
C ASN A 65 0.41 1.48 -1.50
N ASP A 66 -0.49 1.47 -0.52
CA ASP A 66 -0.89 2.69 0.19
C ASP A 66 0.27 3.25 1.04
N TYR A 67 1.08 2.42 1.69
CA TYR A 67 2.32 2.87 2.33
C TYR A 67 3.36 3.39 1.32
N LYS A 68 3.54 2.73 0.19
CA LYS A 68 4.45 3.21 -0.86
C LYS A 68 4.08 4.60 -1.38
N ARG A 69 2.79 4.89 -1.54
CA ARG A 69 2.32 6.22 -1.96
C ARG A 69 2.70 7.31 -0.95
N GLN A 70 2.68 6.99 0.34
CA GLN A 70 3.14 7.91 1.37
C GLN A 70 4.67 8.13 1.29
N GLU A 71 5.45 7.06 1.10
CA GLU A 71 6.91 7.18 0.89
C GLU A 71 7.24 8.01 -0.36
N GLU A 72 6.52 7.80 -1.47
CA GLU A 72 6.70 8.55 -2.72
C GLU A 72 6.42 10.06 -2.53
N TYR A 73 5.37 10.40 -1.79
CA TYR A 73 5.09 11.79 -1.45
C TYR A 73 6.23 12.41 -0.64
N LEU A 74 6.68 11.74 0.42
CA LEU A 74 7.77 12.22 1.27
C LEU A 74 9.09 12.36 0.50
N ALA A 75 9.40 11.42 -0.39
CA ALA A 75 10.58 11.48 -1.23
C ALA A 75 10.56 12.70 -2.15
N LYS A 76 9.41 13.03 -2.77
CA LYS A 76 9.25 14.23 -3.62
C LYS A 76 9.39 15.52 -2.82
N VAL A 77 8.84 15.56 -1.61
CA VAL A 77 9.01 16.72 -0.71
C VAL A 77 10.48 16.89 -0.32
N ALA A 78 11.16 15.80 -0.01
CA ALA A 78 12.58 15.83 0.34
C ALA A 78 13.45 16.29 -0.84
N GLU A 79 13.15 15.84 -2.06
CA GLU A 79 13.82 16.27 -3.29
C GLU A 79 13.65 17.78 -3.52
N TYR A 80 12.44 18.30 -3.41
CA TYR A 80 12.16 19.72 -3.53
C TYR A 80 12.95 20.56 -2.52
N LYS A 81 12.93 20.18 -1.25
CA LYS A 81 13.67 20.86 -0.18
C LYS A 81 15.18 20.83 -0.40
N LYS A 82 15.71 19.71 -0.90
CA LYS A 82 17.12 19.60 -1.22
C LYS A 82 17.51 20.55 -2.36
N LYS A 83 16.72 20.62 -3.43
CA LYS A 83 16.94 21.57 -4.52
C LYS A 83 16.85 23.01 -4.05
N GLU A 84 15.86 23.34 -3.23
CA GLU A 84 15.70 24.70 -2.71
C GLU A 84 16.89 25.17 -1.86
N LYS A 85 17.46 24.27 -1.03
CA LYS A 85 18.53 24.64 -0.08
C LYS A 85 19.93 24.54 -0.66
N GLU A 86 20.22 23.50 -1.48
CA GLU A 86 21.58 23.13 -1.82
C GLU A 86 21.94 23.40 -3.28
N GLN A 87 21.02 23.18 -4.20
CA GLN A 87 21.30 23.16 -5.64
C GLN A 87 20.66 24.32 -6.41
N GLY A 88 19.59 24.88 -5.88
CA GLY A 88 18.72 25.81 -6.63
C GLY A 88 17.93 25.06 -7.72
N PHE A 89 17.01 25.78 -8.35
CA PHE A 89 16.25 25.29 -9.51
C PHE A 89 16.91 25.82 -10.79
N ILE A 90 16.92 25.01 -11.83
CA ILE A 90 17.49 25.41 -13.14
C ILE A 90 16.69 26.56 -13.73
N ASN A 91 15.36 26.49 -13.62
CA ASN A 91 14.43 27.53 -14.08
C ASN A 91 13.11 27.44 -13.28
N GLU A 92 12.25 28.44 -13.49
CA GLU A 92 10.93 28.50 -12.83
C GLU A 92 10.00 27.36 -13.29
N GLU A 93 10.16 26.86 -14.52
CA GLU A 93 9.36 25.76 -15.06
C GLU A 93 9.65 24.45 -14.31
N GLU A 94 10.92 24.17 -13.98
CA GLU A 94 11.31 23.01 -13.17
C GLU A 94 10.69 23.09 -11.77
N ARG A 95 10.72 24.27 -11.16
CA ARG A 95 10.12 24.49 -9.84
C ARG A 95 8.62 24.23 -9.86
N GLN A 96 7.92 24.79 -10.82
CA GLN A 96 6.46 24.60 -10.98
C GLN A 96 6.09 23.15 -11.25
N LYS A 97 6.88 22.44 -12.08
CA LYS A 97 6.68 21.03 -12.36
C LYS A 97 6.83 20.17 -11.09
N LEU A 98 7.89 20.39 -10.32
CA LEU A 98 8.10 19.68 -9.05
C LEU A 98 6.98 19.96 -8.06
N GLN A 99 6.52 21.20 -7.98
CA GLN A 99 5.41 21.59 -7.12
C GLN A 99 4.09 20.92 -7.53
N PHE A 100 3.81 20.85 -8.82
CA PHE A 100 2.67 20.10 -9.36
C PHE A 100 2.75 18.59 -9.05
N ASP A 101 3.93 18.01 -9.19
CA ASP A 101 4.18 16.59 -8.89
C ASP A 101 4.00 16.29 -7.39
N ILE A 102 4.38 17.21 -6.52
CA ILE A 102 4.16 17.11 -5.07
C ILE A 102 2.67 17.18 -4.76
N ASP A 103 1.94 18.16 -5.32
CA ASP A 103 0.50 18.31 -5.07
C ASP A 103 -0.28 17.07 -5.54
N LYS A 104 0.11 16.48 -6.67
CA LYS A 104 -0.45 15.21 -7.17
C LYS A 104 -0.13 14.04 -6.22
N ALA A 105 1.13 13.91 -5.79
CA ALA A 105 1.54 12.86 -4.86
C ALA A 105 0.87 13.02 -3.49
N LYS A 106 0.72 14.27 -3.00
CA LYS A 106 0.01 14.58 -1.76
C LYS A 106 -1.42 14.06 -1.80
N LYS A 107 -2.18 14.37 -2.85
CA LYS A 107 -3.56 13.91 -2.99
C LYS A 107 -3.68 12.38 -2.94
N THR A 108 -2.80 11.66 -3.66
CA THR A 108 -2.80 10.20 -3.66
C THR A 108 -2.37 9.61 -2.31
N ALA A 109 -1.45 10.25 -1.60
CA ALA A 109 -1.01 9.84 -0.26
C ALA A 109 -2.10 10.07 0.80
N GLU A 110 -2.84 11.19 0.74
CA GLU A 110 -3.97 11.46 1.63
C GLU A 110 -5.11 10.43 1.44
N GLU A 111 -5.44 10.09 0.20
CA GLU A 111 -6.41 9.04 -0.08
C GLU A 111 -5.95 7.66 0.45
N ALA A 112 -4.67 7.35 0.30
CA ALA A 112 -4.06 6.14 0.85
C ALA A 112 -4.13 6.12 2.38
N ARG A 113 -3.80 7.23 3.05
CA ARG A 113 -3.89 7.37 4.50
C ARG A 113 -5.31 7.16 5.00
N LYS A 114 -6.30 7.82 4.39
CA LYS A 114 -7.72 7.63 4.75
C LYS A 114 -8.18 6.16 4.62
N ARG A 115 -7.64 5.41 3.65
CA ARG A 115 -7.93 3.98 3.53
C ARG A 115 -7.28 3.17 4.65
N LEU A 116 -6.02 3.45 4.99
CA LEU A 116 -5.31 2.78 6.08
C LEU A 116 -6.00 3.05 7.43
N ASP A 117 -6.37 4.31 7.73
CA ASP A 117 -7.07 4.67 8.97
C ASP A 117 -8.42 3.94 9.10
N LYS A 118 -9.17 3.78 8.01
CA LYS A 118 -10.42 2.99 8.01
C LYS A 118 -10.18 1.50 8.28
N LEU A 119 -9.06 0.96 7.85
CA LEU A 119 -8.72 -0.44 8.07
C LEU A 119 -8.29 -0.70 9.52
N ASP A 120 -7.69 0.27 10.20
CA ASP A 120 -7.26 0.15 11.59
C ASP A 120 -8.45 0.08 12.57
N THR A 121 -9.62 0.58 12.19
CA THR A 121 -10.86 0.52 12.99
C THR A 121 -11.64 -0.79 12.83
N GLY A 122 -11.18 -1.71 11.99
CA GLY A 122 -11.84 -2.99 11.70
C GLY A 122 -11.54 -4.09 12.70
N ASP A 123 -12.01 -5.31 12.39
CA ASP A 123 -11.85 -6.51 13.21
C ASP A 123 -10.36 -6.81 13.46
N THR A 124 -9.98 -6.71 14.74
CA THR A 124 -8.59 -6.91 15.20
C THR A 124 -8.17 -8.37 15.25
N ASN A 125 -9.10 -9.31 15.19
CA ASN A 125 -8.85 -10.75 15.31
C ASN A 125 -8.79 -11.48 13.96
N SER A 126 -8.93 -10.77 12.85
CA SER A 126 -8.86 -11.40 11.53
C SER A 126 -7.40 -11.70 11.12
N PRO A 127 -7.15 -12.75 10.32
CA PRO A 127 -5.81 -13.00 9.77
C PRO A 127 -5.22 -11.79 9.04
N MET A 128 -6.08 -10.96 8.45
CA MET A 128 -5.69 -9.72 7.78
C MET A 128 -5.16 -8.67 8.75
N SER A 129 -5.64 -8.61 9.97
CA SER A 129 -5.14 -7.71 11.01
C SER A 129 -3.64 -7.94 11.30
N GLU A 130 -3.22 -9.19 11.42
CA GLU A 130 -1.80 -9.52 11.64
C GLU A 130 -0.94 -9.16 10.43
N VAL A 131 -1.42 -9.43 9.22
CA VAL A 131 -0.74 -9.04 7.98
C VAL A 131 -0.58 -7.53 7.88
N ARG A 132 -1.62 -6.76 8.21
CA ARG A 132 -1.56 -5.28 8.24
C ARG A 132 -0.54 -4.76 9.25
N LYS A 133 -0.53 -5.30 10.47
CA LYS A 133 0.46 -4.95 11.50
C LYS A 133 1.89 -5.21 11.02
N SER A 134 2.13 -6.38 10.44
CA SER A 134 3.44 -6.74 9.88
C SER A 134 3.88 -5.81 8.76
N ILE A 135 2.97 -5.46 7.84
CA ILE A 135 3.25 -4.48 6.77
C ILE A 135 3.51 -3.10 7.37
N GLY A 136 2.68 -2.64 8.31
CA GLY A 136 2.83 -1.34 8.98
C GLY A 136 4.17 -1.22 9.70
N GLN A 137 4.61 -2.26 10.40
CA GLN A 137 5.93 -2.31 11.02
C GLN A 137 7.07 -2.20 9.98
N LYS A 138 6.97 -2.93 8.88
CA LYS A 138 7.97 -2.89 7.80
C LYS A 138 8.12 -1.50 7.20
N TYR A 139 7.04 -0.76 7.03
CA TYR A 139 7.05 0.60 6.50
C TYR A 139 7.20 1.68 7.57
N SER A 140 7.38 1.30 8.85
CA SER A 140 7.45 2.27 9.96
C SER A 140 6.28 3.25 9.94
N ALA A 141 5.06 2.73 9.94
CA ALA A 141 3.82 3.49 9.74
C ALA A 141 3.72 4.76 10.60
N ASP A 142 4.08 4.67 11.89
CA ASP A 142 4.08 5.83 12.80
C ASP A 142 5.07 6.91 12.40
N LYS A 143 6.23 6.50 11.88
CA LYS A 143 7.25 7.44 11.39
C LYS A 143 6.77 8.14 10.13
N LEU A 144 6.21 7.40 9.18
CA LEU A 144 5.64 7.95 7.94
C LEU A 144 4.51 8.95 8.24
N LYS A 145 3.64 8.63 9.19
CA LYS A 145 2.55 9.54 9.61
C LYS A 145 3.08 10.86 10.15
N LYS A 146 4.04 10.82 11.08
CA LYS A 146 4.68 12.01 11.67
C LYS A 146 5.45 12.83 10.63
N GLU A 147 6.14 12.17 9.70
CA GLU A 147 6.89 12.86 8.64
C GLU A 147 5.94 13.53 7.64
N ALA A 148 4.81 12.90 7.29
CA ALA A 148 3.80 13.48 6.43
C ALA A 148 3.17 14.74 7.04
N GLU A 149 2.81 14.70 8.32
CA GLU A 149 2.29 15.86 9.07
C GLU A 149 3.29 17.03 9.07
N ARG A 150 4.57 16.77 9.32
CA ARG A 150 5.64 17.80 9.27
C ARG A 150 5.84 18.36 7.85
N ALA A 151 5.73 17.53 6.82
CA ALA A 151 5.86 17.94 5.43
C ALA A 151 4.70 18.88 5.02
N GLU A 152 3.48 18.61 5.45
CA GLU A 152 2.30 19.44 5.20
C GLU A 152 2.47 20.83 5.77
N ILE A 153 2.86 20.96 7.05
CA ILE A 153 3.08 22.24 7.72
C ILE A 153 4.13 23.08 6.97
N THR A 154 5.22 22.48 6.55
CA THR A 154 6.31 23.18 5.86
C THR A 154 5.89 23.70 4.50
N ILE A 155 5.13 22.94 3.71
CA ILE A 155 4.67 23.36 2.37
C ILE A 155 3.66 24.50 2.47
N GLU A 156 2.79 24.47 3.48
CA GLU A 156 1.83 25.56 3.70
C GLU A 156 2.51 26.88 4.08
N ASP A 157 3.55 26.80 4.92
CA ASP A 157 4.34 27.97 5.30
C ASP A 157 5.12 28.57 4.12
N ASP A 158 5.68 27.74 3.25
CA ASP A 158 6.38 28.17 2.04
C ASP A 158 5.41 28.79 1.01
N LYS A 159 4.21 28.24 0.85
CA LYS A 159 3.15 28.84 0.02
C LYS A 159 2.74 30.21 0.54
N LYS A 160 2.61 30.39 1.85
CA LYS A 160 2.28 31.68 2.47
C LYS A 160 3.39 32.71 2.25
N LYS A 161 4.66 32.36 2.41
CA LYS A 161 5.82 33.24 2.16
C LYS A 161 5.89 33.71 0.70
N THR A 162 5.65 32.81 -0.26
CA THR A 162 5.65 33.15 -1.69
C THR A 162 4.53 34.11 -2.05
N PHE A 163 3.36 34.01 -1.43
CA PHE A 163 2.24 34.92 -1.63
C PHE A 163 2.55 36.33 -1.11
N VAL A 164 3.18 36.45 0.06
CA VAL A 164 3.56 37.73 0.66
C VAL A 164 4.61 38.44 -0.20
N THR A 165 5.65 37.75 -0.65
CA THR A 165 6.69 38.34 -1.52
C THR A 165 6.16 38.74 -2.89
N SER A 166 5.25 37.97 -3.49
CA SER A 166 4.59 38.35 -4.76
C SER A 166 3.65 39.55 -4.60
N GLY A 167 2.98 39.69 -3.46
CA GLY A 167 2.14 40.85 -3.13
C GLY A 167 2.95 42.13 -2.96
N MET A 168 4.11 42.05 -2.27
CA MET A 168 4.98 43.23 -2.06
C MET A 168 5.64 43.72 -3.36
N SER A 169 5.98 42.84 -4.29
CA SER A 169 6.57 43.23 -5.58
C SER A 169 5.58 43.95 -6.52
N LYS A 170 4.27 43.76 -6.32
CA LYS A 170 3.21 44.48 -7.07
C LYS A 170 2.92 45.87 -6.49
N LEU A 171 3.13 46.07 -5.20
CA LEU A 171 2.93 47.38 -4.53
C LEU A 171 4.10 48.34 -4.73
N SER A 172 5.27 47.88 -5.11
CA SER A 172 6.45 48.73 -5.38
C SER A 172 6.55 49.24 -6.83
N ARG A 173 5.57 48.94 -7.70
CA ARG A 173 5.50 49.36 -9.10
C ARG A 173 4.31 50.28 -9.45
N SER A 174 3.63 50.80 -8.44
CA SER A 174 2.55 51.81 -8.61
C SER A 174 2.98 53.19 -8.11
#